data_12370bf58c709c80a54f960d0866fc40
#
_entry.id   12370bf58c709c80a54f960d0866fc40
#
_cell.length_a   1.000
_cell.length_b   1.000
_cell.length_c   1.000
_cell.angle_alpha   90.00
_cell.angle_beta   90.00
_cell.angle_gamma   90.00
#
_symmetry.space_group_name_H-M   'P 1'
#
loop_
_entity.id
_entity.type
_entity.pdbx_description
1 polymer ?
#
loop_
_entity_poly.entity_id
_entity_poly.type
_entity_poly.pdbx_seq_one_letter_code
_entity_poly.pdbx_strand_id
1 'polypeptide(L)'
;MRTKVINNTITRLLNFEKYSNFKQALEDTAIVNDFQVVLLSEDFNPLIIVETRHQITIEEAIRVGRDLASGVGDSYRFVEIGGTKTYWGAININSEKYYLLLVDNEDKYSNEEINMLAEIIELSMGMWKYTPERDARAEFIRALIRGNKSLAYSLREEAGVTRENIVSAFYIRGYDQQKLEEAYKETEAKGIIRMIKVAEDGETYGLILKQKVTEEKADVNYLEEALDLFDHIKEDKKVRVFHVTGMDGIEGAGDGLKLINETCAFVENIFPYKRVFSKYEMVLVSNCIYIQIAGGQLKKNYMDLLEPFRKEGSNKAKQLLETLETFVLDAGMNSAKTSEFLEVHTNTVQYRLKKINEILGAEITGNRVIPGLTVALALRRMENGNNK
;
A
#
# COMPACT_ATOMS: atom_id res chain seq x y z
N MET A 1 -46.75 9.35 14.12
CA MET A 1 -45.75 8.25 14.07
C MET A 1 -44.32 8.82 13.97
N ARG A 2 -44.09 9.84 13.18
CA ARG A 2 -42.82 10.50 12.87
C ARG A 2 -42.07 11.00 14.10
N THR A 3 -42.69 11.77 14.98
CA THR A 3 -42.08 12.31 16.22
C THR A 3 -41.59 11.20 17.17
N LYS A 4 -42.12 9.98 17.06
CA LYS A 4 -41.80 8.87 17.95
C LYS A 4 -40.41 8.25 17.64
N VAL A 5 -40.02 8.18 16.36
CA VAL A 5 -38.73 7.62 15.95
C VAL A 5 -37.59 8.58 16.34
N ILE A 6 -37.75 9.86 16.07
CA ILE A 6 -36.76 10.89 16.42
C ILE A 6 -36.58 10.95 17.93
N ASN A 7 -37.65 11.00 18.70
CA ASN A 7 -37.59 10.98 20.16
C ASN A 7 -36.96 9.69 20.70
N ASN A 8 -37.24 8.53 20.09
CA ASN A 8 -36.61 7.26 20.45
C ASN A 8 -35.09 7.30 20.17
N THR A 9 -34.70 7.83 19.02
CA THR A 9 -33.28 7.99 18.63
C THR A 9 -32.55 8.87 19.64
N ILE A 10 -33.08 10.05 19.99
CA ILE A 10 -32.49 10.96 20.98
C ILE A 10 -32.36 10.24 22.33
N THR A 11 -33.45 9.62 22.81
CA THR A 11 -33.46 8.95 24.10
C THR A 11 -32.43 7.83 24.17
N ARG A 12 -32.22 7.10 23.06
CA ARG A 12 -31.24 6.01 23.00
C ARG A 12 -29.82 6.56 22.91
N LEU A 13 -29.52 7.45 21.98
CA LEU A 13 -28.20 8.02 21.79
C LEU A 13 -27.67 8.75 23.01
N LEU A 14 -28.53 9.34 23.82
CA LEU A 14 -28.17 10.07 25.05
C LEU A 14 -28.38 9.28 26.35
N ASN A 15 -28.53 7.96 26.26
CA ASN A 15 -28.68 7.13 27.45
C ASN A 15 -27.30 6.75 28.01
N PHE A 16 -26.70 7.67 28.76
CA PHE A 16 -25.40 7.51 29.41
C PHE A 16 -25.40 6.46 30.54
N GLU A 17 -26.57 6.04 31.01
CA GLU A 17 -26.66 4.98 32.02
C GLU A 17 -26.63 3.58 31.40
N LYS A 18 -27.14 3.45 30.16
CA LYS A 18 -27.25 2.15 29.47
C LYS A 18 -25.96 1.80 28.70
N TYR A 19 -25.32 2.79 28.07
CA TYR A 19 -24.20 2.56 27.18
C TYR A 19 -22.90 3.10 27.79
N SER A 20 -21.80 2.42 27.53
CA SER A 20 -20.48 2.82 28.03
C SER A 20 -19.76 3.84 27.14
N ASN A 21 -20.16 3.93 25.86
CA ASN A 21 -19.58 4.86 24.89
C ASN A 21 -20.53 5.14 23.72
N PHE A 22 -20.19 6.18 22.94
CA PHE A 22 -20.98 6.63 21.78
C PHE A 22 -21.18 5.51 20.73
N LYS A 23 -20.15 4.73 20.45
CA LYS A 23 -20.20 3.67 19.44
C LYS A 23 -21.30 2.65 19.74
N GLN A 24 -21.36 2.16 20.98
CA GLN A 24 -22.41 1.23 21.41
C GLN A 24 -23.82 1.85 21.34
N ALA A 25 -23.93 3.12 21.73
CA ALA A 25 -25.20 3.84 21.65
C ALA A 25 -25.68 3.98 20.19
N LEU A 26 -24.76 4.30 19.27
CA LEU A 26 -25.07 4.44 17.85
C LEU A 26 -25.41 3.09 17.21
N GLU A 27 -24.66 2.03 17.50
CA GLU A 27 -24.90 0.67 16.99
C GLU A 27 -26.29 0.17 17.39
N ASP A 28 -26.66 0.22 18.69
CA ASP A 28 -27.98 -0.20 19.17
C ASP A 28 -29.11 0.66 18.57
N THR A 29 -28.87 1.96 18.40
CA THR A 29 -29.87 2.87 17.85
C THR A 29 -30.11 2.62 16.36
N ALA A 30 -29.05 2.40 15.59
CA ALA A 30 -29.12 2.15 14.16
C ALA A 30 -29.81 0.81 13.88
N ILE A 31 -29.47 -0.24 14.62
CA ILE A 31 -30.10 -1.57 14.52
C ILE A 31 -31.61 -1.50 14.81
N VAL A 32 -31.99 -0.83 15.90
CA VAL A 32 -33.41 -0.75 16.30
C VAL A 32 -34.26 0.07 15.33
N ASN A 33 -33.66 1.11 14.75
CA ASN A 33 -34.35 1.99 13.79
C ASN A 33 -34.14 1.58 12.32
N ASP A 34 -33.38 0.50 12.09
CA ASP A 34 -33.15 -0.12 10.77
C ASP A 34 -32.59 0.86 9.73
N PHE A 35 -31.53 1.57 10.10
CA PHE A 35 -30.74 2.35 9.18
C PHE A 35 -29.24 1.99 9.29
N GLN A 36 -28.56 2.01 8.17
CA GLN A 36 -27.13 1.78 8.12
C GLN A 36 -26.39 3.10 8.40
N VAL A 37 -25.32 3.04 9.18
CA VAL A 37 -24.47 4.20 9.50
C VAL A 37 -23.03 3.86 9.22
N VAL A 38 -22.35 4.75 8.49
CA VAL A 38 -20.90 4.72 8.35
C VAL A 38 -20.36 6.10 8.76
N LEU A 39 -19.47 6.10 9.75
CA LEU A 39 -18.72 7.28 10.15
C LEU A 39 -17.30 7.13 9.67
N LEU A 40 -16.79 8.11 8.93
CA LEU A 40 -15.46 8.15 8.37
C LEU A 40 -14.65 9.30 8.97
N SER A 41 -13.33 9.13 9.06
CA SER A 41 -12.40 10.24 9.34
C SER A 41 -12.34 11.22 8.17
N GLU A 42 -11.63 12.34 8.34
CA GLU A 42 -11.33 13.30 7.27
C GLU A 42 -10.66 12.63 6.06
N ASP A 43 -9.91 11.58 6.29
CA ASP A 43 -9.21 10.79 5.28
C ASP A 43 -10.04 9.61 4.72
N PHE A 44 -11.33 9.56 5.00
CA PHE A 44 -12.25 8.48 4.60
C PHE A 44 -11.92 7.10 5.19
N ASN A 45 -11.24 7.03 6.34
CA ASN A 45 -11.06 5.78 7.05
C ASN A 45 -12.30 5.46 7.89
N PRO A 46 -12.84 4.24 7.82
CA PRO A 46 -13.98 3.83 8.61
C PRO A 46 -13.67 3.86 10.11
N LEU A 47 -14.48 4.59 10.89
CA LEU A 47 -14.41 4.68 12.35
C LEU A 47 -15.50 3.88 13.02
N ILE A 48 -16.73 4.00 12.52
CA ILE A 48 -17.89 3.22 12.96
C ILE A 48 -18.60 2.75 11.72
N ILE A 49 -18.95 1.46 11.70
CA ILE A 49 -19.73 0.84 10.66
C ILE A 49 -20.86 0.08 11.34
N VAL A 50 -22.09 0.42 11.00
CA VAL A 50 -23.27 -0.34 11.43
C VAL A 50 -24.05 -0.75 10.20
N GLU A 51 -23.99 -2.02 9.87
CA GLU A 51 -24.74 -2.62 8.77
C GLU A 51 -25.99 -3.32 9.33
N THR A 52 -27.14 -2.94 8.83
CA THR A 52 -28.40 -3.58 9.21
C THR A 52 -28.93 -4.53 8.14
N ARG A 53 -28.76 -4.15 6.86
CA ARG A 53 -29.09 -4.97 5.67
C ARG A 53 -28.13 -4.67 4.54
N HIS A 54 -27.68 -5.70 3.82
CA HIS A 54 -26.62 -5.63 2.79
C HIS A 54 -27.15 -5.08 1.45
N GLN A 55 -27.52 -3.83 1.37
CA GLN A 55 -27.92 -3.20 0.09
C GLN A 55 -26.78 -2.43 -0.59
N ILE A 56 -25.85 -1.87 0.20
CA ILE A 56 -24.71 -1.11 -0.32
C ILE A 56 -23.45 -1.60 0.39
N THR A 57 -22.40 -1.92 -0.36
CA THR A 57 -21.12 -2.27 0.24
C THR A 57 -20.45 -1.01 0.80
N ILE A 58 -19.67 -1.18 1.88
CA ILE A 58 -18.91 -0.09 2.50
C ILE A 58 -17.92 0.52 1.51
N GLU A 59 -17.26 -0.30 0.70
CA GLU A 59 -16.34 0.13 -0.34
C GLU A 59 -17.01 1.03 -1.38
N GLU A 60 -18.23 0.66 -1.82
CA GLU A 60 -18.99 1.48 -2.73
C GLU A 60 -19.41 2.81 -2.09
N ALA A 61 -19.83 2.78 -0.83
CA ALA A 61 -20.15 3.97 -0.05
C ALA A 61 -18.93 4.90 0.10
N ILE A 62 -17.76 4.37 0.45
CA ILE A 62 -16.51 5.14 0.58
C ILE A 62 -16.11 5.75 -0.76
N ARG A 63 -16.19 4.99 -1.86
CA ARG A 63 -15.86 5.49 -3.19
C ARG A 63 -16.73 6.68 -3.58
N VAL A 64 -18.04 6.53 -3.43
CA VAL A 64 -18.99 7.60 -3.74
C VAL A 64 -18.77 8.83 -2.85
N GLY A 65 -18.48 8.63 -1.56
CA GLY A 65 -18.19 9.71 -0.65
C GLY A 65 -16.94 10.50 -0.99
N ARG A 66 -15.87 9.84 -1.42
CA ARG A 66 -14.64 10.49 -1.91
C ARG A 66 -14.92 11.36 -3.15
N ASP A 67 -15.70 10.85 -4.10
CA ASP A 67 -16.06 11.59 -5.31
C ASP A 67 -16.90 12.81 -4.99
N LEU A 68 -17.81 12.72 -4.02
CA LEU A 68 -18.65 13.82 -3.57
C LEU A 68 -17.87 14.87 -2.78
N ALA A 69 -16.95 14.45 -1.91
CA ALA A 69 -16.18 15.36 -1.06
C ALA A 69 -15.17 16.20 -1.86
N SER A 70 -14.68 15.70 -2.98
CA SER A 70 -13.73 16.43 -3.84
C SER A 70 -14.38 17.64 -4.55
N GLY A 71 -15.71 17.77 -4.57
CA GLY A 71 -16.43 18.76 -5.36
C GLY A 71 -17.23 19.80 -4.59
N VAL A 72 -17.35 19.75 -3.25
CA VAL A 72 -18.31 20.61 -2.53
C VAL A 72 -17.95 20.91 -1.09
N GLY A 73 -18.18 22.16 -0.70
CA GLY A 73 -18.16 22.61 0.68
C GLY A 73 -19.15 21.88 1.59
N ASP A 74 -19.14 22.20 2.88
CA ASP A 74 -19.73 21.52 4.04
C ASP A 74 -21.26 21.24 4.01
N SER A 75 -21.89 21.04 2.87
CA SER A 75 -23.33 20.77 2.80
C SER A 75 -23.66 19.31 2.57
N TYR A 76 -24.65 18.84 3.28
CA TYR A 76 -25.22 17.49 3.17
C TYR A 76 -25.86 17.22 1.80
N ARG A 77 -25.70 16.00 1.28
CA ARG A 77 -26.21 15.63 -0.02
C ARG A 77 -26.93 14.29 0.01
N PHE A 78 -28.01 14.22 -0.76
CA PHE A 78 -28.66 12.97 -1.10
C PHE A 78 -28.04 12.41 -2.37
N VAL A 79 -27.71 11.12 -2.35
CA VAL A 79 -27.22 10.38 -3.49
C VAL A 79 -27.93 9.02 -3.52
N GLU A 80 -28.37 8.61 -4.68
CA GLU A 80 -28.91 7.28 -4.89
C GLU A 80 -27.77 6.34 -5.32
N ILE A 81 -27.55 5.27 -4.54
CA ILE A 81 -26.55 4.25 -4.81
C ILE A 81 -27.27 2.91 -4.96
N GLY A 82 -27.18 2.30 -6.14
CA GLY A 82 -27.81 0.99 -6.39
C GLY A 82 -29.31 0.97 -6.18
N GLY A 83 -30.03 2.10 -6.38
CA GLY A 83 -31.45 2.23 -6.11
C GLY A 83 -31.81 2.49 -4.64
N THR A 84 -30.83 2.68 -3.78
CA THR A 84 -31.01 2.97 -2.36
C THR A 84 -30.65 4.43 -2.06
N LYS A 85 -31.53 5.09 -1.29
CA LYS A 85 -31.35 6.48 -0.88
C LYS A 85 -30.30 6.59 0.19
N THR A 86 -29.27 7.37 -0.09
CA THR A 86 -28.17 7.62 0.84
C THR A 86 -28.01 9.11 1.12
N TYR A 87 -27.52 9.38 2.30
CA TYR A 87 -27.26 10.73 2.78
C TYR A 87 -25.79 10.86 3.16
N TRP A 88 -25.13 11.84 2.59
CA TRP A 88 -23.73 12.15 2.84
C TRP A 88 -23.58 13.56 3.43
N GLY A 89 -22.85 13.66 4.53
CA GLY A 89 -22.54 14.94 5.13
C GLY A 89 -21.19 14.99 5.81
N ALA A 90 -20.61 16.18 5.84
CA ALA A 90 -19.47 16.46 6.69
C ALA A 90 -19.98 16.93 8.05
N ILE A 91 -19.42 16.40 9.12
CA ILE A 91 -19.65 16.84 10.49
C ILE A 91 -18.35 17.33 11.12
N ASN A 92 -18.42 18.37 11.95
CA ASN A 92 -17.25 18.99 12.57
C ASN A 92 -17.41 18.95 14.09
N ILE A 93 -16.53 18.22 14.77
CA ILE A 93 -16.55 18.09 16.23
C ILE A 93 -15.16 18.36 16.79
N ASN A 94 -15.04 19.24 17.75
CA ASN A 94 -13.78 19.58 18.40
C ASN A 94 -12.66 20.01 17.43
N SER A 95 -13.02 20.69 16.34
CA SER A 95 -12.13 21.10 15.24
C SER A 95 -11.60 19.95 14.38
N GLU A 96 -12.15 18.76 14.51
CA GLU A 96 -11.89 17.61 13.62
C GLU A 96 -13.06 17.42 12.67
N LYS A 97 -12.76 17.10 11.42
CA LYS A 97 -13.75 16.84 10.36
C LYS A 97 -13.99 15.35 10.21
N TYR A 98 -15.26 14.99 10.10
CA TYR A 98 -15.71 13.62 9.86
C TYR A 98 -16.69 13.60 8.69
N TYR A 99 -16.89 12.43 8.06
CA TYR A 99 -17.93 12.23 7.09
C TYR A 99 -18.93 11.21 7.62
N LEU A 100 -20.22 11.54 7.54
CA LEU A 100 -21.31 10.68 7.95
C LEU A 100 -22.07 10.21 6.72
N LEU A 101 -22.21 8.89 6.59
CA LEU A 101 -23.13 8.26 5.64
C LEU A 101 -24.28 7.61 6.40
N LEU A 102 -25.50 7.96 6.01
CA LEU A 102 -26.73 7.31 6.44
C LEU A 102 -27.41 6.64 5.25
N VAL A 103 -27.84 5.39 5.44
CA VAL A 103 -28.55 4.62 4.43
C VAL A 103 -29.91 4.24 5.01
N ASP A 104 -30.98 4.69 4.34
CA ASP A 104 -32.34 4.26 4.63
C ASP A 104 -32.68 3.03 3.78
N ASN A 105 -32.53 1.85 4.37
CA ASN A 105 -32.66 0.58 3.68
C ASN A 105 -34.05 0.30 3.06
N GLU A 106 -35.10 0.91 3.58
CA GLU A 106 -36.46 0.66 3.15
C GLU A 106 -37.22 1.93 2.71
N ASP A 107 -36.50 3.04 2.46
CA ASP A 107 -37.07 4.34 2.12
C ASP A 107 -38.18 4.79 3.12
N LYS A 108 -37.90 4.56 4.42
CA LYS A 108 -38.85 4.83 5.51
C LYS A 108 -38.90 6.30 5.91
N TYR A 109 -37.79 7.00 5.68
CA TYR A 109 -37.57 8.34 6.17
C TYR A 109 -37.64 9.38 5.06
N SER A 110 -38.27 10.50 5.35
CA SER A 110 -38.15 11.69 4.47
C SER A 110 -36.76 12.31 4.55
N ASN A 111 -36.41 13.14 3.57
CA ASN A 111 -35.16 13.86 3.55
C ASN A 111 -34.95 14.71 4.81
N GLU A 112 -36.04 15.33 5.32
CA GLU A 112 -36.03 16.11 6.55
C GLU A 112 -35.73 15.25 7.78
N GLU A 113 -36.31 14.05 7.85
CA GLU A 113 -36.08 13.10 8.95
C GLU A 113 -34.64 12.58 8.96
N ILE A 114 -34.05 12.31 7.79
CA ILE A 114 -32.65 11.90 7.69
C ILE A 114 -31.70 13.05 8.08
N ASN A 115 -32.00 14.29 7.68
CA ASN A 115 -31.23 15.45 8.14
C ASN A 115 -31.28 15.57 9.67
N MET A 116 -32.46 15.43 10.27
CA MET A 116 -32.60 15.47 11.72
C MET A 116 -31.84 14.32 12.42
N LEU A 117 -31.85 13.12 11.84
CA LEU A 117 -31.06 12.00 12.35
C LEU A 117 -29.56 12.31 12.33
N ALA A 118 -29.05 12.90 11.24
CA ALA A 118 -27.66 13.29 11.11
C ALA A 118 -27.26 14.35 12.16
N GLU A 119 -28.08 15.40 12.34
CA GLU A 119 -27.88 16.42 13.34
C GLU A 119 -27.89 15.84 14.78
N ILE A 120 -28.78 14.90 15.05
CA ILE A 120 -28.84 14.21 16.36
C ILE A 120 -27.57 13.38 16.59
N ILE A 121 -27.09 12.66 15.57
CA ILE A 121 -25.85 11.90 15.66
C ILE A 121 -24.68 12.82 15.94
N GLU A 122 -24.53 13.91 15.19
CA GLU A 122 -23.48 14.93 15.38
C GLU A 122 -23.52 15.51 16.80
N LEU A 123 -24.70 15.95 17.25
CA LEU A 123 -24.87 16.50 18.61
C LEU A 123 -24.51 15.45 19.68
N SER A 124 -24.92 14.19 19.48
CA SER A 124 -24.64 13.11 20.41
C SER A 124 -23.16 12.79 20.48
N MET A 125 -22.42 12.82 19.36
CA MET A 125 -20.98 12.67 19.33
C MET A 125 -20.30 13.73 20.23
N GLY A 126 -20.74 15.00 20.12
CA GLY A 126 -20.22 16.07 20.96
C GLY A 126 -20.53 15.86 22.45
N MET A 127 -21.75 15.41 22.79
CA MET A 127 -22.17 15.18 24.19
C MET A 127 -21.44 13.98 24.82
N TRP A 128 -21.17 12.93 24.06
CA TRP A 128 -20.35 11.79 24.49
C TRP A 128 -18.85 12.13 24.51
N LYS A 129 -18.44 13.31 24.05
CA LYS A 129 -17.03 13.66 23.82
C LYS A 129 -16.33 12.57 23.02
N TYR A 130 -17.02 12.11 21.97
CA TYR A 130 -16.51 11.02 21.16
C TYR A 130 -15.16 11.39 20.56
N THR A 131 -14.19 10.57 20.88
CA THR A 131 -12.89 10.55 20.22
C THR A 131 -12.75 9.17 19.60
N PRO A 132 -12.53 9.06 18.29
CA PRO A 132 -12.28 7.75 17.70
C PRO A 132 -11.08 7.13 18.38
N GLU A 133 -11.14 5.82 18.55
CA GLU A 133 -9.94 5.06 18.93
C GLU A 133 -8.92 5.25 17.80
N ARG A 134 -7.99 6.16 18.01
CA ARG A 134 -6.91 6.39 17.06
C ARG A 134 -5.98 5.18 17.10
N ASP A 135 -5.90 4.45 15.99
CA ASP A 135 -4.75 3.61 15.78
C ASP A 135 -3.57 4.48 15.34
N ALA A 136 -2.87 5.04 16.34
CA ALA A 136 -1.71 5.90 16.12
C ALA A 136 -0.63 5.23 15.25
N ARG A 137 -0.56 3.90 15.25
CA ARG A 137 0.38 3.13 14.43
C ARG A 137 0.00 3.17 12.96
N ALA A 138 -1.29 2.90 12.67
CA ALA A 138 -1.80 2.98 11.30
C ALA A 138 -1.76 4.42 10.78
N GLU A 139 -2.14 5.41 11.58
CA GLU A 139 -2.05 6.83 11.21
C GLU A 139 -0.61 7.28 10.96
N PHE A 140 0.34 6.80 11.76
CA PHE A 140 1.75 7.07 11.56
C PHE A 140 2.23 6.57 10.18
N ILE A 141 1.87 5.33 9.80
CA ILE A 141 2.21 4.76 8.49
C ILE A 141 1.55 5.56 7.36
N ARG A 142 0.28 5.92 7.50
CA ARG A 142 -0.43 6.77 6.51
C ARG A 142 0.25 8.14 6.36
N ALA A 143 0.66 8.76 7.46
CA ALA A 143 1.38 10.02 7.44
C ALA A 143 2.70 9.93 6.67
N LEU A 144 3.46 8.83 6.86
CA LEU A 144 4.69 8.58 6.11
C LEU A 144 4.42 8.40 4.60
N ILE A 145 3.42 7.58 4.23
CA ILE A 145 3.05 7.33 2.82
C ILE A 145 2.66 8.63 2.12
N ARG A 146 1.93 9.51 2.81
CA ARG A 146 1.48 10.81 2.28
C ARG A 146 2.56 11.89 2.32
N GLY A 147 3.72 11.61 2.91
CA GLY A 147 4.80 12.58 3.09
C GLY A 147 4.49 13.67 4.12
N ASN A 148 3.48 13.47 4.99
CA ASN A 148 3.15 14.38 6.08
C ASN A 148 4.09 14.19 7.28
N LYS A 149 5.28 14.76 7.17
CA LYS A 149 6.34 14.64 8.18
C LYS A 149 5.90 15.17 9.55
N SER A 150 5.20 16.29 9.60
CA SER A 150 4.75 16.89 10.85
C SER A 150 3.82 15.97 11.64
N LEU A 151 2.85 15.35 10.96
CA LEU A 151 1.95 14.39 11.58
C LEU A 151 2.70 13.12 12.01
N ALA A 152 3.60 12.59 11.18
CA ALA A 152 4.41 11.42 11.55
C ALA A 152 5.24 11.71 12.83
N TYR A 153 5.89 12.86 12.93
CA TYR A 153 6.64 13.24 14.13
C TYR A 153 5.74 13.39 15.37
N SER A 154 4.51 13.91 15.25
CA SER A 154 3.59 14.02 16.38
C SER A 154 3.09 12.67 16.90
N LEU A 155 2.94 11.68 16.01
CA LEU A 155 2.44 10.34 16.34
C LEU A 155 3.52 9.35 16.77
N ARG A 156 4.80 9.69 16.63
CA ARG A 156 5.92 8.77 16.81
C ARG A 156 5.95 8.05 18.15
N GLU A 157 5.65 8.78 19.24
CA GLU A 157 5.70 8.23 20.61
C GLU A 157 4.57 7.22 20.83
N GLU A 158 3.35 7.55 20.40
CA GLU A 158 2.19 6.67 20.48
C GLU A 158 2.37 5.42 19.59
N ALA A 159 2.94 5.60 18.39
CA ALA A 159 3.30 4.48 17.51
C ALA A 159 4.48 3.65 18.03
N GLY A 160 5.22 4.17 19.01
CA GLY A 160 6.41 3.57 19.60
C GLY A 160 7.59 3.53 18.63
N VAL A 161 7.72 4.55 17.78
CA VAL A 161 8.80 4.65 16.79
C VAL A 161 9.88 5.60 17.28
N THR A 162 11.12 5.13 17.24
CA THR A 162 12.32 5.92 17.53
C THR A 162 13.27 5.88 16.32
N ARG A 163 14.25 6.78 16.31
CA ARG A 163 15.25 6.82 15.23
C ARG A 163 16.01 5.48 15.11
N GLU A 164 16.30 4.85 16.24
CA GLU A 164 17.18 3.68 16.33
C GLU A 164 16.47 2.35 16.15
N ASN A 165 15.12 2.31 16.26
CA ASN A 165 14.39 1.05 16.26
C ASN A 165 13.86 0.63 14.89
N ILE A 166 13.99 1.45 13.84
CA ILE A 166 13.50 1.14 12.51
C ILE A 166 14.47 0.17 11.82
N VAL A 167 13.97 -0.98 11.35
CA VAL A 167 14.73 -2.01 10.63
C VAL A 167 14.46 -1.94 9.13
N SER A 168 13.17 -1.95 8.75
CA SER A 168 12.74 -1.97 7.35
C SER A 168 11.42 -1.26 7.18
N ALA A 169 11.27 -0.54 6.06
CA ALA A 169 9.98 -0.17 5.51
C ALA A 169 9.58 -1.22 4.48
N PHE A 170 8.31 -1.56 4.40
CA PHE A 170 7.83 -2.59 3.48
C PHE A 170 6.45 -2.29 2.91
N TYR A 171 6.19 -2.91 1.76
CA TYR A 171 4.89 -3.00 1.13
C TYR A 171 4.70 -4.42 0.59
N ILE A 172 3.53 -4.99 0.82
CA ILE A 172 3.20 -6.36 0.42
C ILE A 172 1.84 -6.34 -0.30
N ARG A 173 1.75 -7.03 -1.42
CA ARG A 173 0.52 -7.22 -2.17
C ARG A 173 0.34 -8.64 -2.69
N GLY A 174 -0.88 -8.99 -3.10
CA GLY A 174 -1.20 -10.31 -3.69
C GLY A 174 -1.18 -11.46 -2.70
N TYR A 175 -1.43 -11.19 -1.42
CA TYR A 175 -1.42 -12.18 -0.35
C TYR A 175 -2.83 -12.61 0.07
N ASP A 176 -2.90 -13.75 0.75
CA ASP A 176 -4.04 -14.14 1.55
C ASP A 176 -3.95 -13.47 2.93
N GLN A 177 -4.96 -12.68 3.30
CA GLN A 177 -4.98 -11.89 4.54
C GLN A 177 -4.72 -12.74 5.78
N GLN A 178 -5.36 -13.91 5.86
CA GLN A 178 -5.25 -14.77 7.04
C GLN A 178 -3.84 -15.34 7.17
N LYS A 179 -3.26 -15.83 6.07
CA LYS A 179 -1.88 -16.36 6.07
C LYS A 179 -0.84 -15.30 6.41
N LEU A 180 -1.03 -14.08 5.91
CA LEU A 180 -0.14 -12.98 6.21
C LEU A 180 -0.18 -12.60 7.69
N GLU A 181 -1.37 -12.53 8.28
CA GLU A 181 -1.52 -12.26 9.72
C GLU A 181 -0.95 -13.39 10.59
N GLU A 182 -1.05 -14.65 10.17
CA GLU A 182 -0.41 -15.77 10.85
C GLU A 182 1.11 -15.64 10.82
N ALA A 183 1.71 -15.35 9.65
CA ALA A 183 3.15 -15.11 9.51
C ALA A 183 3.65 -13.93 10.36
N TYR A 184 2.87 -12.85 10.47
CA TYR A 184 3.19 -11.74 11.35
C TYR A 184 3.20 -12.16 12.82
N LYS A 185 2.17 -12.87 13.27
CA LYS A 185 2.06 -13.34 14.66
C LYS A 185 3.19 -14.28 15.04
N GLU A 186 3.55 -15.22 14.17
CA GLU A 186 4.67 -16.13 14.38
C GLU A 186 6.00 -15.39 14.51
N THR A 187 6.23 -14.40 13.64
CA THR A 187 7.46 -13.59 13.67
C THR A 187 7.52 -12.72 14.93
N GLU A 188 6.44 -12.05 15.30
CA GLU A 188 6.38 -11.21 16.51
C GLU A 188 6.48 -12.04 17.80
N ALA A 189 6.00 -13.29 17.79
CA ALA A 189 6.09 -14.20 18.95
C ALA A 189 7.55 -14.53 19.32
N LYS A 190 8.50 -14.43 18.37
CA LYS A 190 9.93 -14.56 18.67
C LYS A 190 10.46 -13.45 19.58
N GLY A 191 9.75 -12.31 19.70
CA GLY A 191 10.07 -11.18 20.55
C GLY A 191 11.31 -10.38 20.13
N ILE A 192 11.74 -10.50 18.85
CA ILE A 192 12.92 -9.85 18.29
C ILE A 192 12.55 -8.59 17.54
N ILE A 193 11.52 -8.68 16.69
CA ILE A 193 10.99 -7.58 15.90
C ILE A 193 9.48 -7.48 16.13
N ARG A 194 8.95 -6.31 15.85
CA ARG A 194 7.51 -6.06 15.79
C ARG A 194 7.17 -5.26 14.54
N MET A 195 5.93 -5.35 14.11
CA MET A 195 5.47 -4.62 12.94
C MET A 195 4.43 -3.59 13.32
N ILE A 196 4.53 -2.44 12.68
CA ILE A 196 3.43 -1.46 12.61
C ILE A 196 3.01 -1.37 11.15
N LYS A 197 1.72 -1.52 10.88
CA LYS A 197 1.22 -1.69 9.53
C LYS A 197 -0.16 -1.11 9.34
N VAL A 198 -0.48 -0.81 8.10
CA VAL A 198 -1.83 -0.51 7.62
C VAL A 198 -2.14 -1.40 6.44
N ALA A 199 -3.31 -2.04 6.47
CA ALA A 199 -3.81 -2.86 5.39
C ALA A 199 -5.02 -2.14 4.74
N GLU A 200 -4.96 -1.92 3.43
CA GLU A 200 -5.99 -1.27 2.64
C GLU A 200 -6.09 -1.98 1.28
N ASP A 201 -7.30 -2.31 0.85
CA ASP A 201 -7.60 -2.87 -0.49
C ASP A 201 -6.76 -4.10 -0.90
N GLY A 202 -6.42 -4.98 0.06
CA GLY A 202 -5.58 -6.17 -0.19
C GLY A 202 -4.08 -5.88 -0.29
N GLU A 203 -3.66 -4.70 0.11
CA GLU A 203 -2.28 -4.24 0.17
C GLU A 203 -1.89 -3.90 1.61
N THR A 204 -0.65 -4.14 2.00
CA THR A 204 -0.16 -3.79 3.34
C THR A 204 1.12 -2.98 3.26
N TYR A 205 1.11 -1.80 3.88
CA TYR A 205 2.27 -0.96 4.11
C TYR A 205 2.68 -1.01 5.58
N GLY A 206 3.96 -0.93 5.86
CA GLY A 206 4.39 -0.93 7.26
C GLY A 206 5.87 -0.69 7.47
N LEU A 207 6.22 -0.71 8.76
CA LEU A 207 7.59 -0.72 9.25
C LEU A 207 7.82 -1.94 10.13
N ILE A 208 8.99 -2.53 9.99
CA ILE A 208 9.54 -3.49 10.94
C ILE A 208 10.42 -2.71 11.92
N LEU A 209 10.15 -2.90 13.19
CA LEU A 209 10.83 -2.23 14.29
C LEU A 209 11.57 -3.25 15.16
N LYS A 210 12.73 -2.87 15.71
CA LYS A 210 13.41 -3.64 16.75
C LYS A 210 12.52 -3.70 17.98
N GLN A 211 12.41 -4.87 18.58
CA GLN A 211 11.84 -5.04 19.91
C GLN A 211 13.00 -5.06 20.93
N LYS A 212 12.81 -4.44 22.12
CA LYS A 212 13.82 -4.54 23.17
C LYS A 212 13.97 -5.99 23.58
N VAL A 213 15.13 -6.54 23.35
CA VAL A 213 15.49 -7.91 23.73
C VAL A 213 16.18 -7.86 25.08
N THR A 214 15.90 -8.82 25.96
CA THR A 214 16.62 -9.01 27.22
C THR A 214 18.09 -9.32 26.95
N GLU A 215 18.98 -9.01 27.91
CA GLU A 215 20.45 -9.10 27.78
C GLU A 215 20.98 -10.44 27.24
N GLU A 216 20.21 -11.52 27.34
CA GLU A 216 20.56 -12.86 26.86
C GLU A 216 20.58 -13.01 25.31
N LYS A 217 20.07 -12.03 24.56
CA LYS A 217 20.02 -12.04 23.08
C LYS A 217 20.81 -10.89 22.45
N ALA A 218 22.02 -10.60 22.96
CA ALA A 218 22.80 -9.42 22.55
C ALA A 218 23.27 -9.42 21.07
N ASP A 219 23.36 -10.59 20.42
CA ASP A 219 23.88 -10.76 19.05
C ASP A 219 22.79 -11.00 17.99
N VAL A 220 21.61 -10.39 18.15
CA VAL A 220 20.50 -10.60 17.20
C VAL A 220 20.68 -9.77 15.93
N ASN A 221 20.61 -10.43 14.79
CA ASN A 221 20.55 -9.79 13.49
C ASN A 221 19.10 -9.45 13.11
N TYR A 222 18.65 -8.26 13.49
CA TYR A 222 17.27 -7.79 13.21
C TYR A 222 16.93 -7.74 11.72
N LEU A 223 17.94 -7.52 10.86
CA LEU A 223 17.73 -7.52 9.42
C LEU A 223 17.47 -8.94 8.90
N GLU A 224 18.16 -9.93 9.42
CA GLU A 224 17.97 -11.33 9.07
C GLU A 224 16.54 -11.79 9.43
N GLU A 225 16.06 -11.46 10.62
CA GLU A 225 14.68 -11.75 11.03
C GLU A 225 13.63 -11.10 10.11
N ALA A 226 13.89 -9.87 9.64
CA ALA A 226 13.01 -9.19 8.69
C ALA A 226 13.02 -9.87 7.32
N LEU A 227 14.19 -10.30 6.85
CA LEU A 227 14.33 -10.99 5.57
C LEU A 227 13.73 -12.40 5.62
N ASP A 228 13.85 -13.12 6.73
CA ASP A 228 13.23 -14.42 6.96
C ASP A 228 11.70 -14.34 6.85
N LEU A 229 11.08 -13.29 7.41
CA LEU A 229 9.64 -13.04 7.24
C LEU A 229 9.28 -12.90 5.76
N PHE A 230 10.02 -12.10 5.01
CA PHE A 230 9.75 -11.88 3.60
C PHE A 230 9.97 -13.14 2.77
N ASP A 231 10.97 -13.93 3.12
CA ASP A 231 11.26 -15.21 2.46
C ASP A 231 10.17 -16.25 2.72
N HIS A 232 9.61 -16.28 3.91
CA HIS A 232 8.47 -17.13 4.22
C HIS A 232 7.21 -16.71 3.44
N ILE A 233 6.88 -15.42 3.42
CA ILE A 233 5.71 -14.90 2.72
C ILE A 233 5.79 -15.13 1.20
N LYS A 234 6.98 -15.05 0.59
CA LYS A 234 7.16 -15.20 -0.87
C LYS A 234 6.89 -16.62 -1.40
N GLU A 235 6.72 -17.62 -0.54
CA GLU A 235 6.38 -18.99 -0.97
C GLU A 235 5.05 -19.02 -1.73
N ASP A 236 4.11 -18.14 -1.41
CA ASP A 236 2.94 -17.91 -2.25
C ASP A 236 3.35 -17.19 -3.56
N LYS A 237 3.06 -17.83 -4.69
CA LYS A 237 3.43 -17.34 -6.04
C LYS A 237 2.81 -15.98 -6.40
N LYS A 238 1.71 -15.61 -5.78
CA LYS A 238 1.01 -14.34 -6.03
C LYS A 238 1.61 -13.18 -5.27
N VAL A 239 2.28 -13.45 -4.15
CA VAL A 239 2.81 -12.41 -3.25
C VAL A 239 3.96 -11.65 -3.90
N ARG A 240 3.95 -10.34 -3.70
CA ARG A 240 5.04 -9.42 -4.03
C ARG A 240 5.39 -8.63 -2.78
N VAL A 241 6.66 -8.62 -2.46
CA VAL A 241 7.21 -7.92 -1.30
C VAL A 241 8.20 -6.88 -1.77
N PHE A 242 8.04 -5.66 -1.29
CA PHE A 242 8.94 -4.54 -1.55
C PHE A 242 9.47 -4.05 -0.21
N HIS A 243 10.78 -3.94 -0.05
CA HIS A 243 11.35 -3.51 1.22
C HIS A 243 12.56 -2.59 1.05
N VAL A 244 12.70 -1.67 2.01
CA VAL A 244 13.86 -0.77 2.09
C VAL A 244 14.45 -0.90 3.49
N THR A 245 15.75 -1.12 3.56
CA THR A 245 16.55 -1.23 4.79
C THR A 245 17.63 -0.16 4.84
N GLY A 246 18.31 -0.02 5.98
CA GLY A 246 19.39 0.95 6.15
C GLY A 246 18.94 2.40 6.10
N MET A 247 17.73 2.67 6.64
CA MET A 247 17.14 4.00 6.71
C MET A 247 17.62 4.73 7.97
N ASP A 248 17.74 6.06 7.88
CA ASP A 248 18.06 6.90 9.03
C ASP A 248 16.78 7.55 9.60
N GLY A 249 16.23 6.92 10.61
CA GLY A 249 15.09 7.43 11.37
C GLY A 249 13.79 7.55 10.57
N ILE A 250 12.91 8.41 11.05
CA ILE A 250 11.55 8.61 10.51
C ILE A 250 11.59 9.18 9.08
N GLU A 251 12.50 10.11 8.81
CA GLU A 251 12.64 10.67 7.46
C GLU A 251 13.08 9.62 6.46
N GLY A 252 14.09 8.80 6.83
CA GLY A 252 14.53 7.69 5.99
C GLY A 252 13.43 6.65 5.75
N ALA A 253 12.59 6.39 6.75
CA ALA A 253 11.42 5.52 6.61
C ALA A 253 10.39 6.10 5.61
N GLY A 254 10.11 7.39 5.71
CA GLY A 254 9.24 8.09 4.76
C GLY A 254 9.79 8.06 3.33
N ASP A 255 11.09 8.33 3.17
CA ASP A 255 11.76 8.27 1.86
C ASP A 255 11.76 6.82 1.31
N GLY A 256 11.89 5.81 2.18
CA GLY A 256 11.79 4.40 1.82
C GLY A 256 10.41 4.02 1.30
N LEU A 257 9.34 4.41 2.01
CA LEU A 257 7.95 4.17 1.57
C LEU A 257 7.63 4.94 0.28
N LYS A 258 8.14 6.16 0.15
CA LYS A 258 8.01 6.94 -1.09
C LYS A 258 8.67 6.24 -2.27
N LEU A 259 9.90 5.76 -2.11
CA LEU A 259 10.62 5.01 -3.15
C LEU A 259 9.84 3.76 -3.57
N ILE A 260 9.30 3.00 -2.60
CA ILE A 260 8.44 1.85 -2.86
C ILE A 260 7.24 2.27 -3.71
N ASN A 261 6.49 3.28 -3.27
CA ASN A 261 5.27 3.74 -3.94
C ASN A 261 5.51 4.22 -5.38
N GLU A 262 6.61 4.95 -5.60
CA GLU A 262 6.98 5.44 -6.93
C GLU A 262 7.43 4.34 -7.90
N THR A 263 7.93 3.22 -7.40
CA THR A 263 8.58 2.19 -8.24
C THR A 263 7.84 0.87 -8.34
N CYS A 264 6.95 0.54 -7.38
CA CYS A 264 6.31 -0.78 -7.29
C CYS A 264 5.51 -1.18 -8.55
N ALA A 265 4.93 -0.21 -9.26
CA ALA A 265 4.19 -0.49 -10.50
C ALA A 265 5.09 -0.91 -11.69
N PHE A 266 6.36 -0.51 -11.67
CA PHE A 266 7.29 -0.74 -12.77
C PHE A 266 8.30 -1.86 -12.50
N VAL A 267 8.59 -2.11 -11.24
CA VAL A 267 9.69 -3.01 -10.87
C VAL A 267 9.45 -4.45 -11.34
N GLU A 268 8.21 -4.92 -11.34
CA GLU A 268 7.87 -6.26 -11.82
C GLU A 268 8.03 -6.43 -13.33
N ASN A 269 7.82 -5.35 -14.10
CA ASN A 269 8.06 -5.37 -15.54
C ASN A 269 9.56 -5.51 -15.85
N ILE A 270 10.41 -4.94 -15.00
CA ILE A 270 11.88 -5.01 -15.16
C ILE A 270 12.43 -6.33 -14.62
N PHE A 271 11.86 -6.86 -13.53
CA PHE A 271 12.32 -8.09 -12.86
C PHE A 271 11.21 -9.15 -12.74
N PRO A 272 10.73 -9.72 -13.85
CA PRO A 272 9.53 -10.58 -13.87
C PRO A 272 9.70 -11.90 -13.09
N TYR A 273 10.94 -12.32 -12.84
CA TYR A 273 11.24 -13.56 -12.12
C TYR A 273 11.42 -13.38 -10.62
N LYS A 274 11.43 -12.12 -10.13
CA LYS A 274 11.55 -11.80 -8.71
C LYS A 274 10.18 -11.59 -8.05
N ARG A 275 10.14 -11.81 -6.75
CA ARG A 275 8.97 -11.57 -5.90
C ARG A 275 9.29 -10.72 -4.68
N VAL A 276 10.54 -10.70 -4.25
CA VAL A 276 11.04 -9.83 -3.18
C VAL A 276 11.97 -8.81 -3.81
N PHE A 277 11.66 -7.54 -3.65
CA PHE A 277 12.36 -6.41 -4.25
C PHE A 277 12.96 -5.56 -3.13
N SER A 278 14.27 -5.38 -3.20
CA SER A 278 15.02 -4.56 -2.27
C SER A 278 15.21 -3.13 -2.78
N LYS A 279 15.81 -2.29 -1.95
CA LYS A 279 16.21 -0.93 -2.32
C LYS A 279 17.01 -0.87 -3.62
N TYR A 280 17.84 -1.88 -3.91
CA TYR A 280 18.73 -1.86 -5.07
C TYR A 280 17.95 -1.93 -6.40
N GLU A 281 16.96 -2.81 -6.50
CA GLU A 281 16.09 -2.89 -7.67
C GLU A 281 15.27 -1.62 -7.81
N MET A 282 14.69 -1.11 -6.73
CA MET A 282 13.85 0.08 -6.74
C MET A 282 14.62 1.35 -7.12
N VAL A 283 15.86 1.53 -6.67
CA VAL A 283 16.71 2.65 -7.09
C VAL A 283 17.02 2.59 -8.58
N LEU A 284 17.30 1.40 -9.13
CA LEU A 284 17.48 1.24 -10.57
C LEU A 284 16.21 1.64 -11.33
N VAL A 285 15.04 1.19 -10.88
CA VAL A 285 13.76 1.52 -11.49
C VAL A 285 13.46 3.02 -11.40
N SER A 286 13.70 3.65 -10.26
CA SER A 286 13.55 5.10 -10.07
C SER A 286 14.41 5.89 -11.05
N ASN A 287 15.67 5.49 -11.23
CA ASN A 287 16.55 6.09 -12.23
C ASN A 287 16.01 5.89 -13.66
N CYS A 288 15.50 4.71 -13.99
CA CYS A 288 14.89 4.44 -15.30
C CYS A 288 13.66 5.31 -15.54
N ILE A 289 12.80 5.49 -14.54
CA ILE A 289 11.63 6.40 -14.61
C ILE A 289 12.10 7.83 -14.90
N TYR A 290 13.11 8.32 -14.16
CA TYR A 290 13.67 9.65 -14.39
C TYR A 290 14.24 9.81 -15.81
N ILE A 291 15.02 8.84 -16.29
CA ILE A 291 15.60 8.86 -17.65
C ILE A 291 14.48 8.83 -18.70
N GLN A 292 13.42 8.06 -18.46
CA GLN A 292 12.27 7.97 -19.38
C GLN A 292 11.51 9.30 -19.47
N ILE A 293 11.31 9.99 -18.34
CA ILE A 293 10.64 11.29 -18.26
C ILE A 293 11.52 12.38 -18.90
N ALA A 294 12.82 12.42 -18.59
CA ALA A 294 13.76 13.37 -19.14
C ALA A 294 13.94 13.21 -20.65
N GLY A 295 13.87 11.96 -21.15
CA GLY A 295 13.92 11.64 -22.58
C GLY A 295 15.20 12.13 -23.27
N GLY A 296 15.04 12.58 -24.52
CA GLY A 296 16.07 13.27 -25.29
C GLY A 296 17.40 12.51 -25.40
N GLN A 297 18.51 13.26 -25.31
CA GLN A 297 19.85 12.71 -25.48
C GLN A 297 20.24 11.76 -24.32
N LEU A 298 19.74 12.00 -23.11
CA LEU A 298 20.03 11.15 -21.96
C LEU A 298 19.54 9.71 -22.19
N LYS A 299 18.28 9.56 -22.56
CA LYS A 299 17.70 8.26 -22.89
C LYS A 299 18.39 7.62 -24.08
N LYS A 300 18.62 8.41 -25.14
CA LYS A 300 19.29 7.94 -26.35
C LYS A 300 20.69 7.35 -26.05
N ASN A 301 21.48 7.98 -25.23
CA ASN A 301 22.82 7.49 -24.86
C ASN A 301 22.80 6.08 -24.30
N TYR A 302 21.79 5.73 -23.47
CA TYR A 302 21.64 4.37 -22.96
C TYR A 302 21.11 3.41 -24.04
N MET A 303 20.11 3.82 -24.82
CA MET A 303 19.50 2.94 -25.85
C MET A 303 20.48 2.66 -26.99
N ASP A 304 21.41 3.57 -27.28
CA ASP A 304 22.46 3.38 -28.30
C ASP A 304 23.44 2.23 -27.93
N LEU A 305 23.56 1.86 -26.65
CA LEU A 305 24.32 0.67 -26.23
C LEU A 305 23.74 -0.63 -26.78
N LEU A 306 22.45 -0.65 -27.13
CA LEU A 306 21.75 -1.80 -27.69
C LEU A 306 21.66 -1.77 -29.25
N GLU A 307 22.12 -0.68 -29.88
CA GLU A 307 22.13 -0.53 -31.34
C GLU A 307 22.87 -1.65 -32.11
N PRO A 308 24.03 -2.15 -31.60
CA PRO A 308 24.74 -3.24 -32.30
C PRO A 308 23.85 -4.46 -32.58
N PHE A 309 22.86 -4.75 -31.72
CA PHE A 309 21.95 -5.88 -31.91
C PHE A 309 20.97 -5.70 -33.06
N ARG A 310 20.67 -4.45 -33.49
CA ARG A 310 19.76 -4.19 -34.62
C ARG A 310 20.27 -4.69 -35.96
N LYS A 311 21.59 -4.90 -36.08
CA LYS A 311 22.22 -5.45 -37.28
C LYS A 311 21.97 -6.94 -37.48
N GLU A 312 21.58 -7.65 -36.39
CA GLU A 312 21.19 -9.05 -36.44
C GLU A 312 19.74 -9.16 -36.92
N GLY A 313 19.37 -10.28 -37.58
CA GLY A 313 17.96 -10.50 -37.97
C GLY A 313 17.01 -10.42 -36.77
N SER A 314 15.79 -9.92 -36.96
CA SER A 314 14.86 -9.54 -35.88
C SER A 314 14.64 -10.64 -34.81
N ASN A 315 14.44 -11.90 -35.23
CA ASN A 315 14.23 -12.99 -34.30
C ASN A 315 15.50 -13.34 -33.52
N LYS A 316 16.68 -13.31 -34.15
CA LYS A 316 17.95 -13.57 -33.51
C LYS A 316 18.31 -12.46 -32.51
N ALA A 317 18.13 -11.19 -32.92
CA ALA A 317 18.33 -10.05 -32.05
C ALA A 317 17.44 -10.13 -30.80
N LYS A 318 16.17 -10.48 -30.96
CA LYS A 318 15.23 -10.67 -29.86
C LYS A 318 15.71 -11.73 -28.86
N GLN A 319 16.11 -12.91 -29.35
CA GLN A 319 16.62 -14.00 -28.49
C GLN A 319 17.91 -13.63 -27.74
N LEU A 320 18.84 -12.92 -28.40
CA LEU A 320 20.08 -12.49 -27.78
C LEU A 320 19.81 -11.42 -26.70
N LEU A 321 18.95 -10.44 -26.98
CA LEU A 321 18.57 -9.40 -26.02
C LEU A 321 17.81 -9.98 -24.84
N GLU A 322 16.88 -10.91 -25.04
CA GLU A 322 16.17 -11.60 -23.97
C GLU A 322 17.14 -12.41 -23.08
N THR A 323 18.13 -13.08 -23.68
CA THR A 323 19.16 -13.80 -22.93
C THR A 323 20.02 -12.82 -22.12
N LEU A 324 20.41 -11.70 -22.72
CA LEU A 324 21.21 -10.67 -22.05
C LEU A 324 20.44 -10.02 -20.88
N GLU A 325 19.18 -9.67 -21.08
CA GLU A 325 18.30 -9.13 -20.05
C GLU A 325 18.19 -10.08 -18.86
N THR A 326 17.85 -11.35 -19.13
CA THR A 326 17.68 -12.35 -18.07
C THR A 326 19.00 -12.62 -17.34
N PHE A 327 20.11 -12.68 -18.07
CA PHE A 327 21.43 -12.90 -17.50
C PHE A 327 21.85 -11.77 -16.56
N VAL A 328 21.67 -10.50 -16.98
CA VAL A 328 22.12 -9.31 -16.23
C VAL A 328 21.15 -8.94 -15.13
N LEU A 329 19.83 -8.88 -15.42
CA LEU A 329 18.84 -8.32 -14.52
C LEU A 329 18.29 -9.36 -13.51
N ASP A 330 18.09 -10.61 -13.95
CA ASP A 330 17.38 -11.59 -13.12
C ASP A 330 18.29 -12.67 -12.53
N ALA A 331 19.22 -13.18 -13.33
CA ALA A 331 20.04 -14.34 -12.97
C ALA A 331 21.33 -14.00 -12.21
N GLY A 332 21.63 -12.69 -12.00
CA GLY A 332 22.87 -12.26 -11.36
C GLY A 332 24.13 -12.72 -12.09
N MET A 333 24.10 -12.69 -13.41
CA MET A 333 25.19 -13.14 -14.32
C MET A 333 25.52 -14.64 -14.20
N ASN A 334 24.52 -15.46 -13.85
CA ASN A 334 24.68 -16.90 -13.74
C ASN A 334 24.01 -17.62 -14.92
N SER A 335 24.79 -18.34 -15.74
CA SER A 335 24.31 -19.03 -16.94
C SER A 335 23.34 -20.17 -16.64
N ALA A 336 23.49 -20.88 -15.52
CA ALA A 336 22.58 -21.94 -15.12
C ALA A 336 21.20 -21.37 -14.74
N LYS A 337 21.15 -20.34 -13.89
CA LYS A 337 19.90 -19.66 -13.57
C LYS A 337 19.24 -19.02 -14.81
N THR A 338 20.05 -18.45 -15.72
CA THR A 338 19.52 -17.91 -16.98
C THR A 338 18.86 -19.00 -17.83
N SER A 339 19.46 -20.19 -17.87
CA SER A 339 18.90 -21.33 -18.63
C SER A 339 17.58 -21.83 -18.03
N GLU A 340 17.46 -21.83 -16.69
CA GLU A 340 16.22 -22.16 -15.98
C GLU A 340 15.11 -21.15 -16.29
N PHE A 341 15.39 -19.83 -16.19
CA PHE A 341 14.42 -18.79 -16.46
C PHE A 341 13.93 -18.74 -17.92
N LEU A 342 14.82 -19.08 -18.87
CA LEU A 342 14.48 -19.07 -20.29
C LEU A 342 14.02 -20.45 -20.82
N GLU A 343 13.99 -21.46 -19.97
CA GLU A 343 13.63 -22.85 -20.34
C GLU A 343 14.44 -23.38 -21.53
N VAL A 344 15.75 -23.07 -21.54
CA VAL A 344 16.69 -23.53 -22.59
C VAL A 344 17.87 -24.25 -21.97
N HIS A 345 18.61 -25.02 -22.77
CA HIS A 345 19.82 -25.68 -22.27
C HIS A 345 20.95 -24.69 -21.97
N THR A 346 21.74 -24.92 -20.92
CA THR A 346 22.84 -24.03 -20.49
C THR A 346 23.86 -23.77 -21.62
N ASN A 347 24.14 -24.78 -22.48
CA ASN A 347 25.01 -24.59 -23.64
C ASN A 347 24.46 -23.55 -24.64
N THR A 348 23.12 -23.47 -24.77
CA THR A 348 22.47 -22.47 -25.61
C THR A 348 22.70 -21.06 -25.04
N VAL A 349 22.59 -20.93 -23.72
CA VAL A 349 22.89 -19.67 -23.04
C VAL A 349 24.34 -19.27 -23.26
N GLN A 350 25.30 -20.18 -23.03
CA GLN A 350 26.73 -19.92 -23.22
C GLN A 350 27.05 -19.52 -24.68
N TYR A 351 26.46 -20.19 -25.63
CA TYR A 351 26.61 -19.84 -27.04
C TYR A 351 26.08 -18.42 -27.32
N ARG A 352 24.88 -18.11 -26.81
CA ARG A 352 24.30 -16.77 -26.99
C ARG A 352 25.12 -15.69 -26.31
N LEU A 353 25.66 -15.92 -25.09
CA LEU A 353 26.53 -14.98 -24.40
C LEU A 353 27.84 -14.73 -25.16
N LYS A 354 28.45 -15.77 -25.75
CA LYS A 354 29.60 -15.62 -26.63
C LYS A 354 29.29 -14.72 -27.84
N LYS A 355 28.14 -14.92 -28.46
CA LYS A 355 27.68 -14.07 -29.59
C LYS A 355 27.40 -12.64 -29.16
N ILE A 356 26.86 -12.43 -27.97
CA ILE A 356 26.62 -11.09 -27.39
C ILE A 356 27.96 -10.38 -27.18
N ASN A 357 28.98 -11.03 -26.63
CA ASN A 357 30.32 -10.46 -26.48
C ASN A 357 30.94 -10.05 -27.84
N GLU A 358 30.80 -10.91 -28.86
CA GLU A 358 31.24 -10.60 -30.23
C GLU A 358 30.54 -9.35 -30.79
N ILE A 359 29.22 -9.22 -30.60
CA ILE A 359 28.43 -8.08 -31.07
C ILE A 359 28.79 -6.78 -30.34
N LEU A 360 28.99 -6.85 -29.03
CA LEU A 360 29.34 -5.69 -28.21
C LEU A 360 30.82 -5.30 -28.34
N GLY A 361 31.67 -6.20 -28.83
CA GLY A 361 33.11 -6.02 -28.85
C GLY A 361 33.75 -5.93 -27.47
N ALA A 362 33.07 -6.46 -26.44
CA ALA A 362 33.49 -6.42 -25.04
C ALA A 362 32.88 -7.60 -24.26
N GLU A 363 33.53 -8.00 -23.17
CA GLU A 363 32.97 -8.99 -22.25
C GLU A 363 31.89 -8.35 -21.39
N ILE A 364 30.67 -8.94 -21.42
CA ILE A 364 29.52 -8.43 -20.65
C ILE A 364 29.71 -8.51 -19.13
N THR A 365 30.61 -9.34 -18.64
CA THR A 365 30.98 -9.42 -17.22
C THR A 365 32.02 -8.37 -16.81
N GLY A 366 32.47 -7.55 -17.75
CA GLY A 366 33.47 -6.50 -17.49
C GLY A 366 32.89 -5.33 -16.68
N ASN A 367 33.59 -4.91 -15.63
CA ASN A 367 33.16 -3.83 -14.72
C ASN A 367 32.81 -2.50 -15.41
N ARG A 368 33.33 -2.25 -16.61
CA ARG A 368 33.05 -1.03 -17.39
C ARG A 368 31.78 -1.10 -18.22
N VAL A 369 31.35 -2.31 -18.57
CA VAL A 369 30.21 -2.57 -19.48
C VAL A 369 28.89 -2.65 -18.69
N ILE A 370 28.90 -3.39 -17.60
CA ILE A 370 27.73 -3.70 -16.79
C ILE A 370 26.92 -2.49 -16.35
N PRO A 371 27.48 -1.41 -15.78
CA PRO A 371 26.64 -0.32 -15.25
C PRO A 371 25.74 0.32 -16.29
N GLY A 372 26.29 0.68 -17.45
CA GLY A 372 25.51 1.29 -18.54
C GLY A 372 24.52 0.32 -19.16
N LEU A 373 24.96 -0.92 -19.35
CA LEU A 373 24.14 -1.98 -19.97
C LEU A 373 22.96 -2.34 -19.09
N THR A 374 23.13 -2.41 -17.76
CA THR A 374 22.03 -2.67 -16.81
C THR A 374 20.93 -1.64 -16.94
N VAL A 375 21.26 -0.36 -17.02
CA VAL A 375 20.28 0.72 -17.20
C VAL A 375 19.59 0.62 -18.56
N ALA A 376 20.35 0.36 -19.64
CA ALA A 376 19.78 0.23 -20.99
C ALA A 376 18.79 -0.93 -21.10
N LEU A 377 19.13 -2.08 -20.51
CA LEU A 377 18.26 -3.26 -20.49
C LEU A 377 17.01 -3.05 -19.63
N ALA A 378 17.15 -2.39 -18.48
CA ALA A 378 16.02 -2.04 -17.63
C ALA A 378 15.06 -1.05 -18.33
N LEU A 379 15.57 -0.02 -19.00
CA LEU A 379 14.78 0.91 -19.81
C LEU A 379 14.01 0.18 -20.93
N ARG A 380 14.69 -0.72 -21.64
CA ARG A 380 14.06 -1.52 -22.70
C ARG A 380 12.92 -2.38 -22.17
N ARG A 381 13.09 -3.05 -21.02
CA ARG A 381 12.00 -3.84 -20.38
C ARG A 381 10.84 -2.96 -19.93
N MET A 382 11.13 -1.80 -19.37
CA MET A 382 10.11 -0.82 -18.97
C MET A 382 9.26 -0.38 -20.16
N GLU A 383 9.86 -0.10 -21.32
CA GLU A 383 9.15 0.26 -22.56
C GLU A 383 8.28 -0.88 -23.08
N ASN A 384 8.81 -2.10 -23.09
CA ASN A 384 8.09 -3.28 -23.58
C ASN A 384 6.92 -3.67 -22.65
N GLY A 385 7.03 -3.42 -21.34
CA GLY A 385 5.98 -3.67 -20.35
C GLY A 385 4.79 -2.71 -20.50
N ASN A 386 5.02 -1.47 -20.88
CA ASN A 386 3.98 -0.47 -21.11
C ASN A 386 3.18 -0.70 -22.41
N ASN A 387 3.64 -1.59 -23.28
CA ASN A 387 2.99 -1.93 -24.55
C ASN A 387 2.16 -3.23 -24.50
N LYS A 388 2.02 -3.84 -23.32
CA LYS A 388 1.17 -5.00 -23.07
C LYS A 388 -0.06 -4.57 -22.26
#